data_9a8b256d581cdfb802bd1690b7ba3fbf
#
_entry.id   9a8b256d581cdfb802bd1690b7ba3fbf
#
_cell.length_a   1.000
_cell.length_b   1.000
_cell.length_c   1.000
_cell.angle_alpha   90.00
_cell.angle_beta   90.00
_cell.angle_gamma   90.00
#
_symmetry.space_group_name_H-M   'P 1'
#
loop_
_entity.id
_entity.type
_entity.pdbx_description
1 polymer ?
#
loop_
_entity_poly.entity_id
_entity_poly.type
_entity_poly.pdbx_seq_one_letter_code
_entity_poly.pdbx_strand_id
1 'polypeptide(L)'
;MKKFKEMQVVIGSDKQAIAEFNLIKTHCDGTLFTFSEEVERLYHQDDKMLHILARVQGVPEAIILVFISDGNIKVINIVPNGNDVSYLTKEQYNHILDNFAENIIRPLLGSRYEIIITSDDIQMENIIPKSFQSLMRFVNCPGKESPFSHPMDRERWCEFICTLFSNNEYLSSGDLEQWLLEDLHREQKLVCTIIEKYEDATELLEYYDRNYN
;
A
#
# COMPACT_ATOMS: atom_id res chain seq x y z
N MET A 1 -11.08 -0.81 -2.71
CA MET A 1 -9.74 -1.40 -3.05
C MET A 1 -9.05 -1.87 -1.79
N LYS A 2 -8.44 -3.04 -1.83
CA LYS A 2 -7.54 -3.51 -0.77
C LYS A 2 -6.13 -2.94 -0.98
N LYS A 3 -5.50 -2.44 0.09
CA LYS A 3 -4.10 -1.99 0.08
C LYS A 3 -3.28 -2.75 1.12
N PHE A 4 -1.96 -2.71 0.97
CA PHE A 4 -1.06 -3.12 2.03
C PHE A 4 -1.20 -2.13 3.19
N LYS A 5 -1.41 -2.67 4.39
CA LYS A 5 -1.40 -1.87 5.62
C LYS A 5 0.02 -1.41 5.93
N GLU A 6 0.12 -0.27 6.55
CA GLU A 6 1.35 0.22 7.15
C GLU A 6 1.19 0.25 8.66
N MET A 7 2.27 0.03 9.40
CA MET A 7 2.27 0.13 10.85
C MET A 7 3.41 1.00 11.33
N GLN A 8 3.09 1.90 12.27
CA GLN A 8 4.05 2.75 12.95
C GLN A 8 3.75 2.81 14.45
N VAL A 9 4.80 2.75 15.27
CA VAL A 9 4.74 3.06 16.70
C VAL A 9 5.39 4.42 16.90
N VAL A 10 4.63 5.39 17.41
CA VAL A 10 5.07 6.79 17.59
C VAL A 10 5.80 6.91 18.93
N ILE A 11 7.10 7.09 18.91
CA ILE A 11 7.98 7.17 20.09
C ILE A 11 8.61 8.56 20.22
N GLY A 12 9.07 9.14 19.11
CA GLY A 12 9.65 10.48 19.03
C GLY A 12 11.10 10.59 19.52
N SER A 13 11.80 9.47 19.74
CA SER A 13 13.19 9.46 20.21
C SER A 13 13.94 8.21 19.74
N ASP A 14 15.03 8.38 19.01
CA ASP A 14 15.88 7.27 18.53
C ASP A 14 16.38 6.40 19.68
N LYS A 15 16.80 7.00 20.79
CA LYS A 15 17.31 6.27 21.95
C LYS A 15 16.24 5.37 22.58
N GLN A 16 15.01 5.86 22.69
CA GLN A 16 13.89 5.07 23.19
C GLN A 16 13.48 4.02 22.16
N ALA A 17 13.41 4.36 20.87
CA ALA A 17 13.08 3.43 19.81
C ALA A 17 14.05 2.23 19.78
N ILE A 18 15.35 2.44 19.95
CA ILE A 18 16.37 1.37 20.05
C ILE A 18 16.11 0.48 21.27
N ALA A 19 15.76 1.07 22.43
CA ALA A 19 15.45 0.29 23.64
C ALA A 19 14.22 -0.60 23.43
N GLU A 20 13.14 -0.05 22.80
CA GLU A 20 11.93 -0.81 22.49
C GLU A 20 12.16 -1.88 21.40
N PHE A 21 13.06 -1.61 20.47
CA PHE A 21 13.49 -2.57 19.46
C PHE A 21 14.11 -3.82 20.08
N ASN A 22 15.00 -3.63 21.07
CA ASN A 22 15.59 -4.74 21.83
C ASN A 22 14.53 -5.52 22.63
N LEU A 23 13.50 -4.84 23.13
CA LEU A 23 12.39 -5.50 23.81
C LEU A 23 11.57 -6.37 22.83
N ILE A 24 11.26 -5.86 21.63
CA ILE A 24 10.58 -6.61 20.57
C ILE A 24 11.41 -7.84 20.20
N LYS A 25 12.72 -7.68 19.97
CA LYS A 25 13.66 -8.75 19.63
C LYS A 25 13.61 -9.87 20.67
N THR A 26 13.68 -9.53 21.96
CA THR A 26 13.65 -10.51 23.06
C THR A 26 12.30 -11.22 23.17
N HIS A 27 11.21 -10.54 22.85
CA HIS A 27 9.86 -11.11 22.98
C HIS A 27 9.45 -12.00 21.80
N CYS A 28 10.10 -11.85 20.66
CA CYS A 28 9.86 -12.72 19.50
C CYS A 28 10.38 -14.15 19.65
N ASP A 29 11.12 -14.46 20.70
CA ASP A 29 11.62 -15.82 20.98
C ASP A 29 10.49 -16.72 21.52
N GLY A 30 10.20 -17.81 20.78
CA GLY A 30 9.22 -18.84 21.17
C GLY A 30 7.76 -18.54 20.85
N THR A 31 7.47 -17.51 20.07
CA THR A 31 6.14 -17.18 19.55
C THR A 31 5.99 -17.57 18.07
N LEU A 32 4.87 -17.18 17.44
CA LEU A 32 4.70 -17.25 15.97
C LEU A 32 5.71 -16.35 15.22
N PHE A 33 6.36 -15.47 15.94
CA PHE A 33 7.35 -14.53 15.45
C PHE A 33 8.68 -14.86 16.14
N THR A 34 9.72 -15.03 15.33
CA THR A 34 11.05 -15.44 15.84
C THR A 34 12.11 -14.46 15.30
N PHE A 35 12.92 -13.92 16.19
CA PHE A 35 14.15 -13.25 15.76
C PHE A 35 15.17 -14.28 15.28
N SER A 36 15.73 -14.09 14.10
CA SER A 36 16.73 -15.00 13.52
C SER A 36 18.04 -14.26 13.26
N GLU A 37 19.07 -14.59 14.04
CA GLU A 37 20.43 -14.10 13.80
C GLU A 37 20.97 -14.51 12.43
N GLU A 38 20.52 -15.64 11.88
CA GLU A 38 20.93 -16.10 10.55
C GLU A 38 20.38 -15.19 9.46
N VAL A 39 19.10 -14.86 9.54
CA VAL A 39 18.45 -13.88 8.64
C VAL A 39 19.11 -12.52 8.78
N GLU A 40 19.36 -12.08 10.02
CA GLU A 40 20.08 -10.84 10.29
C GLU A 40 21.44 -10.78 9.59
N ARG A 41 22.26 -11.83 9.65
CA ARG A 41 23.59 -11.88 9.02
C ARG A 41 23.56 -11.82 7.49
N LEU A 42 22.48 -12.31 6.87
CA LEU A 42 22.33 -12.31 5.41
C LEU A 42 22.07 -10.91 4.82
N TYR A 43 21.46 -10.01 5.59
CA TYR A 43 20.97 -8.73 5.09
C TYR A 43 21.82 -7.50 5.48
N HIS A 44 23.08 -7.65 5.91
CA HIS A 44 24.06 -6.60 6.27
C HIS A 44 23.42 -5.40 7.04
N GLN A 45 23.75 -5.27 8.32
CA GLN A 45 22.89 -4.57 9.26
C GLN A 45 23.26 -3.16 9.61
N ASP A 46 22.22 -2.35 9.63
CA ASP A 46 22.12 -1.15 10.46
C ASP A 46 21.47 -1.55 11.79
N ASP A 47 21.97 -1.05 12.93
CA ASP A 47 21.37 -1.24 14.27
C ASP A 47 19.91 -0.73 14.36
N LYS A 48 19.44 -0.06 13.32
CA LYS A 48 18.07 0.46 13.16
C LYS A 48 17.13 -0.48 12.40
N MET A 49 17.59 -1.64 11.96
CA MET A 49 16.77 -2.62 11.23
C MET A 49 16.67 -3.94 11.98
N LEU A 50 15.51 -4.57 11.94
CA LEU A 50 15.24 -5.85 12.55
C LEU A 50 14.45 -6.74 11.59
N HIS A 51 14.91 -7.97 11.43
CA HIS A 51 14.27 -9.00 10.61
C HIS A 51 13.61 -10.04 11.50
N ILE A 52 12.29 -10.13 11.44
CA ILE A 52 11.50 -11.04 12.26
C ILE A 52 10.85 -12.08 11.36
N LEU A 53 11.17 -13.35 11.61
CA LEU A 53 10.56 -14.47 10.91
C LEU A 53 9.14 -14.68 11.45
N ALA A 54 8.16 -14.66 10.54
CA ALA A 54 6.75 -14.84 10.82
C ALA A 54 6.24 -16.19 10.31
N ARG A 55 5.64 -17.00 11.21
CA ARG A 55 5.00 -18.30 10.92
C ARG A 55 3.54 -18.26 11.32
N VAL A 56 2.78 -17.44 10.62
CA VAL A 56 1.34 -17.27 10.87
C VAL A 56 0.56 -18.35 10.14
N GLN A 57 -0.44 -18.94 10.80
CA GLN A 57 -1.23 -20.03 10.22
C GLN A 57 -2.02 -19.56 8.98
N GLY A 58 -2.02 -20.36 7.93
CA GLY A 58 -2.79 -20.10 6.71
C GLY A 58 -2.12 -19.16 5.71
N VAL A 59 -0.90 -18.69 6.00
CA VAL A 59 -0.11 -17.86 5.08
C VAL A 59 1.31 -18.42 4.93
N PRO A 60 2.02 -18.12 3.83
CA PRO A 60 3.42 -18.49 3.67
C PRO A 60 4.29 -17.93 4.80
N GLU A 61 5.38 -18.65 5.15
CA GLU A 61 6.40 -18.10 6.03
C GLU A 61 6.99 -16.82 5.44
N ALA A 62 7.18 -15.79 6.26
CA ALA A 62 7.58 -14.48 5.79
C ALA A 62 8.57 -13.81 6.74
N ILE A 63 9.28 -12.80 6.25
CA ILE A 63 10.16 -11.94 7.03
C ILE A 63 9.52 -10.56 7.13
N ILE A 64 9.29 -10.09 8.35
CA ILE A 64 8.85 -8.74 8.64
C ILE A 64 10.09 -7.86 8.79
N LEU A 65 10.16 -6.80 7.98
CA LEU A 65 11.21 -5.79 8.04
C LEU A 65 10.74 -4.62 8.90
N VAL A 66 11.35 -4.48 10.08
CA VAL A 66 11.05 -3.40 11.02
C VAL A 66 12.23 -2.44 11.07
N PHE A 67 11.95 -1.14 11.06
CA PHE A 67 12.98 -0.10 10.95
C PHE A 67 12.71 1.06 11.89
N ILE A 68 13.77 1.69 12.41
CA ILE A 68 13.70 2.94 13.18
C ILE A 68 13.94 4.12 12.24
N SER A 69 12.92 4.97 12.08
CA SER A 69 13.00 6.21 11.29
C SER A 69 12.38 7.35 12.08
N ASP A 70 13.09 8.48 12.14
CA ASP A 70 12.63 9.71 12.79
C ASP A 70 12.20 9.48 14.26
N GLY A 71 12.92 8.60 14.96
CA GLY A 71 12.63 8.24 16.34
C GLY A 71 11.39 7.35 16.54
N ASN A 72 10.84 6.78 15.47
CA ASN A 72 9.67 5.91 15.50
C ASN A 72 10.02 4.52 14.95
N ILE A 73 9.25 3.50 15.36
CA ILE A 73 9.37 2.13 14.82
C ILE A 73 8.34 1.96 13.70
N LYS A 74 8.78 1.50 12.53
CA LYS A 74 7.92 1.28 11.36
C LYS A 74 8.11 -0.13 10.81
N VAL A 75 7.03 -0.77 10.39
CA VAL A 75 7.12 -1.93 9.48
C VAL A 75 7.21 -1.38 8.07
N ILE A 76 8.34 -1.62 7.42
CA ILE A 76 8.60 -1.10 6.07
C ILE A 76 8.23 -2.09 4.97
N ASN A 77 8.28 -3.40 5.27
CA ASN A 77 7.86 -4.43 4.32
C ASN A 77 7.64 -5.78 5.03
N ILE A 78 6.91 -6.68 4.36
CA ILE A 78 6.80 -8.10 4.70
C ILE A 78 7.04 -8.88 3.41
N VAL A 79 8.06 -9.71 3.40
CA VAL A 79 8.48 -10.47 2.21
C VAL A 79 8.38 -11.97 2.49
N PRO A 80 8.01 -12.82 1.50
CA PRO A 80 8.01 -14.27 1.69
C PRO A 80 9.42 -14.78 2.02
N ASN A 81 9.50 -15.75 2.93
CA ASN A 81 10.74 -16.45 3.25
C ASN A 81 10.76 -17.80 2.54
N GLY A 82 11.51 -17.91 1.45
CA GLY A 82 11.65 -19.13 0.66
C GLY A 82 11.50 -18.90 -0.83
N ASN A 83 11.83 -19.94 -1.60
CA ASN A 83 11.84 -19.87 -3.07
C ASN A 83 10.50 -20.25 -3.70
N ASP A 84 9.56 -20.79 -2.93
CA ASP A 84 8.31 -21.34 -3.45
C ASP A 84 7.22 -20.29 -3.68
N VAL A 85 7.36 -19.11 -3.07
CA VAL A 85 6.42 -17.99 -3.19
C VAL A 85 7.18 -16.72 -3.53
N SER A 86 6.89 -16.15 -4.69
CA SER A 86 7.57 -14.91 -5.14
C SER A 86 7.03 -13.63 -4.52
N TYR A 87 5.79 -13.64 -4.04
CA TYR A 87 5.14 -12.48 -3.40
C TYR A 87 4.00 -12.94 -2.47
N LEU A 88 3.65 -12.08 -1.52
CA LEU A 88 2.44 -12.23 -0.70
C LEU A 88 1.28 -11.49 -1.34
N THR A 89 0.08 -12.07 -1.26
CA THR A 89 -1.12 -11.29 -1.57
C THR A 89 -1.34 -10.21 -0.51
N LYS A 90 -2.14 -9.19 -0.81
CA LYS A 90 -2.47 -8.11 0.14
C LYS A 90 -3.13 -8.66 1.42
N GLU A 91 -4.01 -9.64 1.27
CA GLU A 91 -4.67 -10.31 2.40
C GLU A 91 -3.65 -11.05 3.28
N GLN A 92 -2.71 -11.77 2.66
CA GLN A 92 -1.66 -12.51 3.39
C GLN A 92 -0.74 -11.54 4.13
N TYR A 93 -0.30 -10.48 3.46
CA TYR A 93 0.53 -9.42 4.05
C TYR A 93 -0.19 -8.76 5.24
N ASN A 94 -1.42 -8.30 5.04
CA ASN A 94 -2.20 -7.63 6.07
C ASN A 94 -2.50 -8.57 7.24
N HIS A 95 -2.77 -9.85 6.97
CA HIS A 95 -2.98 -10.86 8.02
C HIS A 95 -1.73 -11.06 8.88
N ILE A 96 -0.53 -11.11 8.27
CA ILE A 96 0.74 -11.19 9.01
C ILE A 96 0.94 -9.94 9.85
N LEU A 97 0.72 -8.75 9.27
CA LEU A 97 0.88 -7.48 9.96
C LEU A 97 -0.06 -7.34 11.16
N ASP A 98 -1.34 -7.68 10.99
CA ASP A 98 -2.33 -7.65 12.07
C ASP A 98 -1.95 -8.62 13.20
N ASN A 99 -1.53 -9.85 12.86
CA ASN A 99 -1.06 -10.81 13.86
C ASN A 99 0.18 -10.31 14.62
N PHE A 100 1.12 -9.69 13.92
CA PHE A 100 2.30 -9.09 14.55
C PHE A 100 1.92 -7.95 15.47
N ALA A 101 1.03 -7.07 15.02
CA ALA A 101 0.53 -5.97 15.83
C ALA A 101 -0.18 -6.45 17.10
N GLU A 102 -1.10 -7.43 16.99
CA GLU A 102 -1.91 -7.90 18.11
C GLU A 102 -1.13 -8.78 19.10
N ASN A 103 -0.21 -9.61 18.63
CA ASN A 103 0.49 -10.57 19.50
C ASN A 103 1.84 -10.05 20.03
N ILE A 104 2.46 -9.08 19.37
CA ILE A 104 3.78 -8.54 19.75
C ILE A 104 3.71 -7.07 20.12
N ILE A 105 3.28 -6.22 19.20
CA ILE A 105 3.43 -4.77 19.35
C ILE A 105 2.48 -4.20 20.40
N ARG A 106 1.19 -4.51 20.33
CA ARG A 106 0.20 -3.99 21.32
C ARG A 106 0.46 -4.45 22.74
N PRO A 107 0.75 -5.74 23.02
CA PRO A 107 1.07 -6.18 24.37
C PRO A 107 2.31 -5.51 24.96
N LEU A 108 3.35 -5.28 24.15
CA LEU A 108 4.59 -4.71 24.62
C LEU A 108 4.58 -3.17 24.73
N LEU A 109 3.98 -2.51 23.75
CA LEU A 109 4.14 -1.08 23.53
C LEU A 109 2.84 -0.28 23.64
N GLY A 110 1.69 -0.90 23.45
CA GLY A 110 0.39 -0.22 23.34
C GLY A 110 -0.06 0.55 24.59
N SER A 111 0.46 0.23 25.77
CA SER A 111 0.20 1.01 26.99
C SER A 111 1.04 2.28 27.12
N ARG A 112 2.11 2.41 26.32
CA ARG A 112 3.11 3.49 26.43
C ARG A 112 3.16 4.39 25.22
N TYR A 113 2.80 3.86 24.05
CA TYR A 113 2.94 4.57 22.78
C TYR A 113 1.70 4.43 21.91
N GLU A 114 1.48 5.42 21.09
CA GLU A 114 0.46 5.36 20.03
C GLU A 114 0.91 4.38 18.94
N ILE A 115 0.01 3.47 18.55
CA ILE A 115 0.23 2.52 17.46
C ILE A 115 -0.73 2.88 16.34
N ILE A 116 -0.19 3.32 15.22
CA ILE A 116 -0.93 3.69 14.02
C ILE A 116 -0.85 2.52 13.04
N ILE A 117 -2.01 1.98 12.66
CA ILE A 117 -2.14 0.98 11.59
C ILE A 117 -3.11 1.57 10.57
N THR A 118 -2.67 1.66 9.30
CA THR A 118 -3.54 2.18 8.24
C THR A 118 -4.67 1.20 7.92
N SER A 119 -5.78 1.71 7.38
CA SER A 119 -6.84 0.86 6.85
C SER A 119 -6.35 0.11 5.61
N ASP A 120 -6.77 -1.15 5.46
CA ASP A 120 -6.57 -1.94 4.23
C ASP A 120 -7.64 -1.67 3.16
N ASP A 121 -8.67 -0.90 3.50
CA ASP A 121 -9.75 -0.55 2.59
C ASP A 121 -9.74 0.95 2.32
N ILE A 122 -9.38 1.31 1.10
CA ILE A 122 -9.35 2.70 0.64
C ILE A 122 -10.41 2.87 -0.44
N GLN A 123 -11.30 3.84 -0.21
CA GLN A 123 -12.30 4.23 -1.20
C GLN A 123 -11.67 5.18 -2.22
N MET A 124 -11.99 4.99 -3.51
CA MET A 124 -11.52 5.86 -4.60
C MET A 124 -11.84 7.34 -4.35
N GLU A 125 -13.00 7.62 -3.76
CA GLU A 125 -13.41 8.97 -3.36
C GLU A 125 -12.44 9.64 -2.38
N ASN A 126 -11.74 8.88 -1.53
CA ASN A 126 -10.74 9.43 -0.61
C ASN A 126 -9.40 9.73 -1.30
N ILE A 127 -9.11 9.07 -2.44
CA ILE A 127 -7.90 9.33 -3.24
C ILE A 127 -8.08 10.60 -4.08
N ILE A 128 -9.23 10.74 -4.73
CA ILE A 128 -9.54 11.83 -5.66
C ILE A 128 -10.87 12.51 -5.30
N PRO A 129 -11.01 13.11 -4.11
CA PRO A 129 -12.30 13.58 -3.60
C PRO A 129 -13.01 14.60 -4.51
N LYS A 130 -12.27 15.47 -5.17
CA LYS A 130 -12.84 16.50 -6.06
C LYS A 130 -13.16 15.94 -7.46
N SER A 131 -12.38 14.96 -7.93
CA SER A 131 -12.51 14.39 -9.28
C SER A 131 -13.33 13.10 -9.31
N PHE A 132 -13.69 12.55 -8.14
CA PHE A 132 -14.42 11.27 -8.06
C PHE A 132 -15.73 11.29 -8.85
N GLN A 133 -16.50 12.38 -8.79
CA GLN A 133 -17.76 12.49 -9.50
C GLN A 133 -17.59 12.48 -11.03
N SER A 134 -16.53 13.10 -11.57
CA SER A 134 -16.24 13.08 -13.01
C SER A 134 -15.79 11.68 -13.45
N LEU A 135 -14.99 10.98 -12.64
CA LEU A 135 -14.65 9.57 -12.86
C LEU A 135 -15.90 8.70 -12.89
N MET A 136 -16.82 8.86 -11.91
CA MET A 136 -18.07 8.09 -11.85
C MET A 136 -18.97 8.34 -13.07
N ARG A 137 -19.02 9.56 -13.61
CA ARG A 137 -19.75 9.85 -14.86
C ARG A 137 -19.16 9.13 -16.07
N PHE A 138 -17.84 9.01 -16.13
CA PHE A 138 -17.16 8.27 -17.18
C PHE A 138 -17.42 6.77 -17.07
N VAL A 139 -17.15 6.15 -15.92
CA VAL A 139 -17.28 4.68 -15.77
C VAL A 139 -18.72 4.16 -15.83
N ASN A 140 -19.71 5.01 -15.58
CA ASN A 140 -21.13 4.71 -15.69
C ASN A 140 -21.76 5.20 -17.00
N CYS A 141 -20.96 5.58 -18.01
CA CYS A 141 -21.48 6.01 -19.29
C CYS A 141 -22.28 4.88 -20.00
N PRO A 142 -23.21 5.21 -20.90
CA PRO A 142 -23.97 4.20 -21.65
C PRO A 142 -23.08 3.24 -22.45
N GLY A 143 -21.96 3.73 -22.98
CA GLY A 143 -20.96 2.95 -23.73
C GLY A 143 -19.91 2.27 -22.84
N LYS A 144 -20.22 1.91 -21.61
CA LYS A 144 -19.27 1.40 -20.60
C LYS A 144 -18.42 0.20 -21.02
N GLU A 145 -18.84 -0.56 -22.05
CA GLU A 145 -18.07 -1.67 -22.64
C GLU A 145 -17.13 -1.21 -23.75
N SER A 146 -17.34 0.01 -24.29
CA SER A 146 -16.53 0.64 -25.32
C SER A 146 -16.50 2.15 -25.11
N PRO A 147 -15.96 2.63 -23.98
CA PRO A 147 -16.16 4.02 -23.50
C PRO A 147 -15.53 5.10 -24.39
N PHE A 148 -14.66 4.72 -25.34
CA PHE A 148 -14.04 5.66 -26.26
C PHE A 148 -14.67 5.67 -27.66
N SER A 149 -15.69 4.86 -27.92
CA SER A 149 -16.33 4.77 -29.23
C SER A 149 -17.31 5.94 -29.49
N HIS A 150 -17.98 6.44 -28.47
CA HIS A 150 -18.96 7.52 -28.58
C HIS A 150 -18.36 8.89 -28.21
N PRO A 151 -18.64 9.98 -28.96
CA PRO A 151 -18.11 11.32 -28.65
C PRO A 151 -18.39 11.79 -27.23
N MET A 152 -19.63 11.62 -26.74
CA MET A 152 -20.01 12.04 -25.39
C MET A 152 -19.27 11.29 -24.28
N ASP A 153 -18.89 10.02 -24.50
CA ASP A 153 -18.13 9.25 -23.53
C ASP A 153 -16.66 9.70 -23.52
N ARG A 154 -16.13 10.10 -24.69
CA ARG A 154 -14.82 10.75 -24.77
C ARG A 154 -14.81 12.13 -24.08
N GLU A 155 -15.87 12.90 -24.17
CA GLU A 155 -15.99 14.18 -23.42
C GLU A 155 -15.97 13.93 -21.90
N ARG A 156 -16.68 12.91 -21.39
CA ARG A 156 -16.64 12.52 -19.99
C ARG A 156 -15.25 12.11 -19.53
N TRP A 157 -14.54 11.38 -20.39
CA TRP A 157 -13.15 11.02 -20.15
C TRP A 157 -12.26 12.27 -20.03
N CYS A 158 -12.35 13.19 -21.00
CA CYS A 158 -11.60 14.44 -20.96
C CYS A 158 -11.97 15.27 -19.73
N GLU A 159 -13.27 15.36 -19.37
CA GLU A 159 -13.72 16.03 -18.15
C GLU A 159 -13.04 15.44 -16.91
N PHE A 160 -13.00 14.11 -16.78
CA PHE A 160 -12.33 13.45 -15.68
C PHE A 160 -10.84 13.81 -15.60
N ILE A 161 -10.10 13.63 -16.70
CA ILE A 161 -8.66 13.89 -16.75
C ILE A 161 -8.34 15.36 -16.46
N CYS A 162 -9.06 16.29 -17.08
CA CYS A 162 -8.86 17.72 -16.84
C CYS A 162 -9.22 18.11 -15.41
N THR A 163 -10.27 17.52 -14.81
CA THR A 163 -10.66 17.78 -13.43
C THR A 163 -9.60 17.28 -12.46
N LEU A 164 -9.07 16.09 -12.68
CA LEU A 164 -8.00 15.51 -11.88
C LEU A 164 -6.76 16.42 -11.88
N PHE A 165 -6.31 16.80 -13.05
CA PHE A 165 -5.14 17.66 -13.23
C PHE A 165 -5.34 19.06 -12.63
N SER A 166 -6.46 19.73 -12.91
CA SER A 166 -6.73 21.09 -12.40
C SER A 166 -6.91 21.16 -10.88
N ASN A 167 -7.26 20.06 -10.23
CA ASN A 167 -7.35 19.99 -8.77
C ASN A 167 -6.02 19.55 -8.10
N ASN A 168 -4.95 19.30 -8.86
CA ASN A 168 -3.69 18.72 -8.38
C ASN A 168 -3.92 17.42 -7.58
N GLU A 169 -4.89 16.60 -7.99
CA GLU A 169 -5.13 15.30 -7.40
C GLU A 169 -4.29 14.25 -8.14
N TYR A 170 -3.70 13.34 -7.38
CA TYR A 170 -2.89 12.27 -7.94
C TYR A 170 -3.61 10.93 -7.82
N LEU A 171 -3.73 10.23 -8.95
CA LEU A 171 -4.22 8.86 -9.02
C LEU A 171 -3.19 8.03 -9.80
N SER A 172 -2.62 7.00 -9.16
CA SER A 172 -1.71 6.11 -9.89
C SER A 172 -2.48 5.22 -10.88
N SER A 173 -1.86 4.86 -12.02
CA SER A 173 -2.43 3.91 -12.97
C SER A 173 -2.76 2.56 -12.30
N GLY A 174 -1.92 2.12 -11.36
CA GLY A 174 -2.15 0.90 -10.59
C GLY A 174 -3.37 0.98 -9.66
N ASP A 175 -3.62 2.12 -9.00
CA ASP A 175 -4.82 2.31 -8.17
C ASP A 175 -6.09 2.34 -9.02
N LEU A 176 -6.03 3.00 -10.18
CA LEU A 176 -7.14 3.03 -11.13
C LEU A 176 -7.44 1.63 -11.68
N GLU A 177 -6.39 0.89 -12.10
CA GLU A 177 -6.52 -0.49 -12.59
C GLU A 177 -7.16 -1.39 -11.55
N GLN A 178 -6.61 -1.40 -10.35
CA GLN A 178 -7.13 -2.21 -9.25
C GLN A 178 -8.60 -1.90 -8.94
N TRP A 179 -8.96 -0.62 -8.88
CA TRP A 179 -10.33 -0.21 -8.62
C TRP A 179 -11.31 -0.65 -9.72
N LEU A 180 -10.91 -0.52 -10.98
CA LEU A 180 -11.72 -0.96 -12.12
C LEU A 180 -11.94 -2.48 -12.10
N LEU A 181 -10.91 -3.27 -11.74
CA LEU A 181 -10.98 -4.73 -11.68
C LEU A 181 -11.72 -5.24 -10.45
N GLU A 182 -11.33 -4.78 -9.25
CA GLU A 182 -11.78 -5.35 -7.99
C GLU A 182 -13.13 -4.77 -7.53
N ASP A 183 -13.33 -3.44 -7.63
CA ASP A 183 -14.55 -2.79 -7.12
C ASP A 183 -15.64 -2.69 -8.19
N LEU A 184 -15.27 -2.44 -9.46
CA LEU A 184 -16.23 -2.32 -10.55
C LEU A 184 -16.37 -3.58 -11.40
N HIS A 185 -15.56 -4.61 -11.16
CA HIS A 185 -15.57 -5.91 -11.85
C HIS A 185 -15.56 -5.77 -13.38
N ARG A 186 -14.71 -4.85 -13.90
CA ARG A 186 -14.56 -4.64 -15.34
C ARG A 186 -13.69 -5.73 -15.96
N GLU A 187 -13.93 -6.03 -17.25
CA GLU A 187 -13.10 -6.96 -18.00
C GLU A 187 -11.66 -6.45 -18.16
N GLN A 188 -10.68 -7.33 -17.97
CA GLN A 188 -9.25 -7.00 -18.07
C GLN A 188 -8.88 -6.26 -19.36
N LYS A 189 -9.41 -6.71 -20.51
CA LYS A 189 -9.13 -6.07 -21.81
C LYS A 189 -9.58 -4.61 -21.86
N LEU A 190 -10.74 -4.31 -21.31
CA LEU A 190 -11.26 -2.94 -21.22
C LEU A 190 -10.39 -2.11 -20.27
N VAL A 191 -10.02 -2.68 -19.13
CA VAL A 191 -9.18 -2.02 -18.13
C VAL A 191 -7.83 -1.65 -18.73
N CYS A 192 -7.13 -2.57 -19.43
CA CYS A 192 -5.88 -2.25 -20.15
C CYS A 192 -6.03 -1.05 -21.06
N THR A 193 -7.14 -0.99 -21.85
CA THR A 193 -7.38 0.15 -22.76
C THR A 193 -7.59 1.46 -22.01
N ILE A 194 -8.28 1.44 -20.87
CA ILE A 194 -8.49 2.63 -20.04
C ILE A 194 -7.15 3.10 -19.43
N ILE A 195 -6.34 2.17 -18.95
CA ILE A 195 -5.04 2.48 -18.34
C ILE A 195 -4.08 3.07 -19.38
N GLU A 196 -3.94 2.48 -20.57
CA GLU A 196 -3.14 3.05 -21.66
C GLU A 196 -3.56 4.50 -21.96
N LYS A 197 -4.87 4.76 -22.08
CA LYS A 197 -5.39 6.11 -22.31
C LYS A 197 -5.17 7.06 -21.12
N TYR A 198 -5.16 6.53 -19.91
CA TYR A 198 -4.88 7.30 -18.71
C TYR A 198 -3.42 7.76 -18.68
N GLU A 199 -2.50 6.86 -18.92
CA GLU A 199 -1.06 7.13 -18.95
C GLU A 199 -0.71 8.13 -20.09
N ASP A 200 -1.21 7.91 -21.30
CA ASP A 200 -1.06 8.84 -22.43
C ASP A 200 -1.53 10.27 -22.08
N ALA A 201 -2.71 10.38 -21.44
CA ALA A 201 -3.31 11.67 -21.11
C ALA A 201 -2.57 12.40 -19.98
N THR A 202 -2.17 11.68 -18.95
CA THR A 202 -1.43 12.24 -17.80
C THR A 202 -0.04 12.68 -18.23
N GLU A 203 0.68 11.88 -19.02
CA GLU A 203 1.99 12.24 -19.56
C GLU A 203 1.91 13.53 -20.43
N LEU A 204 0.89 13.64 -21.27
CA LEU A 204 0.68 14.83 -22.09
C LEU A 204 0.44 16.09 -21.25
N LEU A 205 -0.38 15.99 -20.21
CA LEU A 205 -0.68 17.13 -19.33
C LEU A 205 0.52 17.53 -18.49
N GLU A 206 1.28 16.56 -17.97
CA GLU A 206 2.53 16.84 -17.25
C GLU A 206 3.59 17.48 -18.16
N TYR A 207 3.68 17.03 -19.42
CA TYR A 207 4.57 17.66 -20.41
C TYR A 207 4.15 19.10 -20.68
N TYR A 208 2.85 19.34 -20.84
CA TYR A 208 2.30 20.68 -21.07
C TYR A 208 2.61 21.60 -19.88
N ASP A 209 2.36 21.16 -18.68
CA ASP A 209 2.59 21.97 -17.47
C ASP A 209 4.07 22.34 -17.30
N ARG A 210 4.96 21.38 -17.49
CA ARG A 210 6.42 21.61 -17.39
C ARG A 210 7.00 22.58 -18.41
N ASN A 211 6.38 22.70 -19.58
CA ASN A 211 7.00 23.44 -20.70
C ASN A 211 6.25 24.73 -21.08
N TYR A 212 5.01 24.90 -20.63
CA TYR A 212 4.14 26.00 -21.07
C TYR A 212 3.46 26.76 -19.93
N ASN A 213 3.54 26.29 -18.69
CA ASN A 213 3.12 26.99 -17.45
C ASN A 213 4.32 27.25 -16.54
#